data_7fb97b99fc59e760bbd67335d863b5e5
#
_entry.id   7fb97b99fc59e760bbd67335d863b5e5
#
_cell.length_a   1.000
_cell.length_b   1.000
_cell.length_c   1.000
_cell.angle_alpha   90.00
_cell.angle_beta   90.00
_cell.angle_gamma   90.00
#
_symmetry.space_group_name_H-M   'P 1'
#
loop_
_entity.id
_entity.type
_entity.pdbx_description
1 polymer ?
#
loop_
_entity_poly.entity_id
_entity_poly.type
_entity_poly.pdbx_seq_one_letter_code
_entity_poly.pdbx_strand_id
1 'polypeptide(L)'
;GSVDVYPQEIKAEPVHARVSRINKVLGVELTREFMVNALESLEMTVTGEGDDMYVTAPTVRQDIHIEEDIVEEVGRMYGFDKLPVTIPRGNSEAVKPDDRILRDLARDTMVAMGATEIQTYSFVSPKGVDNCRIDEDSWERCFVRIINPLGEENSVMRTILTPNMLEVLSRNYTRNIEAVKAFEIGNTFMADLFDEKALPEESYSMCVGMYGKDADFYALKGMIVELLSIMGIRDVEFVAESEYGVYHPGRCARIIARIPKKAMPEVDDLKKLILTGEVEGTEEYNKLKDIIENSDPVAMGDYEEVELGIMGEVHPEVTAKYQIKTRCYVCELLFDTVCEISDTDKAYKQLPKYPSTSRDIALLVDENMEVGTIEKVIKAAASEILKNVKLFDIYRGEQVADGKKSVAFTLTYQDESKTLTDDDVAPVHGNILKALEETLGAVLREM
;
A
#
# COMPACT_ATOMS: atom_id res chain seq x y z
N GLY A 1 49.51 -8.43 52.05
CA GLY A 1 49.18 -9.65 51.38
C GLY A 1 48.23 -9.40 50.20
N SER A 2 48.29 -10.18 49.17
CA SER A 2 47.36 -10.18 48.06
C SER A 2 46.25 -11.21 48.31
N VAL A 3 45.03 -10.92 47.88
CA VAL A 3 43.94 -11.85 47.85
C VAL A 3 43.56 -12.05 46.39
N ASP A 4 43.68 -13.25 45.87
CA ASP A 4 43.30 -13.63 44.54
C ASP A 4 42.13 -14.63 44.60
N VAL A 5 40.99 -14.26 44.03
CA VAL A 5 39.78 -15.12 43.98
C VAL A 5 39.39 -15.24 42.52
N TYR A 6 39.80 -16.36 41.91
CA TYR A 6 39.53 -16.67 40.50
C TYR A 6 38.67 -17.95 40.42
N PRO A 7 37.33 -17.82 40.63
CA PRO A 7 36.43 -18.98 40.76
C PRO A 7 36.35 -19.87 39.55
N GLN A 8 36.54 -19.29 38.37
CA GLN A 8 36.49 -20.04 37.09
C GLN A 8 37.67 -19.62 36.21
N GLU A 9 38.58 -20.54 36.00
CA GLU A 9 39.72 -20.35 35.13
C GLU A 9 39.28 -20.30 33.66
N ILE A 10 39.53 -19.17 33.00
CA ILE A 10 39.29 -19.00 31.54
C ILE A 10 40.53 -19.44 30.80
N LYS A 11 40.40 -20.47 29.98
CA LYS A 11 41.47 -21.00 29.13
C LYS A 11 41.22 -20.50 27.71
N ALA A 12 42.28 -19.99 27.07
CA ALA A 12 42.24 -19.68 25.67
C ALA A 12 42.14 -20.98 24.84
N GLU A 13 41.11 -21.16 24.08
CA GLU A 13 40.94 -22.30 23.20
C GLU A 13 41.55 -21.99 21.81
N PRO A 14 42.23 -22.94 21.17
CA PRO A 14 42.83 -22.74 19.87
C PRO A 14 41.73 -22.69 18.80
N VAL A 15 41.77 -21.67 17.95
CA VAL A 15 40.91 -21.55 16.77
C VAL A 15 41.55 -22.30 15.61
N HIS A 16 40.82 -23.22 14.98
CA HIS A 16 41.30 -23.89 13.77
C HIS A 16 41.13 -22.97 12.55
N ALA A 17 42.21 -22.76 11.83
CA ALA A 17 42.25 -21.95 10.61
C ALA A 17 43.07 -22.66 9.51
N ARG A 18 42.70 -22.45 8.26
CA ARG A 18 43.34 -23.08 7.10
C ARG A 18 43.98 -22.04 6.21
N VAL A 19 45.24 -22.26 5.84
CA VAL A 19 45.99 -21.40 4.92
C VAL A 19 45.23 -21.22 3.59
N SER A 20 44.68 -22.31 3.05
CA SER A 20 43.89 -22.28 1.82
C SER A 20 42.62 -21.46 1.97
N ARG A 21 41.92 -21.53 3.12
CA ARG A 21 40.72 -20.77 3.38
C ARG A 21 41.01 -19.28 3.52
N ILE A 22 42.07 -18.93 4.28
CA ILE A 22 42.51 -17.54 4.44
C ILE A 22 42.79 -16.91 3.06
N ASN A 23 43.59 -17.60 2.25
CA ASN A 23 43.91 -17.13 0.90
C ASN A 23 42.66 -16.99 0.02
N LYS A 24 41.74 -17.93 0.10
CA LYS A 24 40.49 -17.91 -0.67
C LYS A 24 39.61 -16.70 -0.26
N VAL A 25 39.51 -16.41 1.01
CA VAL A 25 38.67 -15.29 1.52
C VAL A 25 39.31 -13.95 1.16
N LEU A 26 40.62 -13.81 1.38
CA LEU A 26 41.35 -12.58 1.09
C LEU A 26 41.56 -12.37 -0.43
N GLY A 27 41.45 -13.40 -1.25
CA GLY A 27 41.70 -13.35 -2.69
C GLY A 27 43.18 -13.17 -3.05
N VAL A 28 44.07 -13.67 -2.20
CA VAL A 28 45.56 -13.56 -2.37
C VAL A 28 46.22 -14.93 -2.18
N GLU A 29 47.51 -15.01 -2.46
CA GLU A 29 48.34 -16.20 -2.25
C GLU A 29 49.45 -15.87 -1.26
N LEU A 30 49.11 -15.84 0.03
CA LEU A 30 50.10 -15.67 1.11
C LEU A 30 50.64 -17.02 1.56
N THR A 31 51.93 -17.03 1.88
CA THR A 31 52.56 -18.23 2.42
C THR A 31 52.16 -18.47 3.88
N ARG A 32 52.16 -19.75 4.29
CA ARG A 32 51.98 -20.11 5.69
C ARG A 32 52.92 -19.37 6.65
N GLU A 33 54.18 -19.23 6.23
CA GLU A 33 55.22 -18.53 7.01
C GLU A 33 54.84 -17.07 7.26
N PHE A 34 54.31 -16.35 6.23
CA PHE A 34 53.80 -15.00 6.40
C PHE A 34 52.67 -14.94 7.42
N MET A 35 51.69 -15.85 7.30
CA MET A 35 50.53 -15.88 8.21
C MET A 35 50.95 -16.15 9.66
N VAL A 36 51.82 -17.12 9.88
CA VAL A 36 52.38 -17.43 11.20
C VAL A 36 53.11 -16.23 11.77
N ASN A 37 54.00 -15.62 11.03
CA ASN A 37 54.74 -14.43 11.51
C ASN A 37 53.79 -13.24 11.83
N ALA A 38 52.78 -13.05 11.03
CA ALA A 38 51.75 -12.01 11.28
C ALA A 38 50.99 -12.25 12.58
N LEU A 39 50.53 -13.48 12.81
CA LEU A 39 49.80 -13.86 14.01
C LEU A 39 50.70 -13.86 15.27
N GLU A 40 51.91 -14.35 15.14
CA GLU A 40 52.87 -14.33 16.26
C GLU A 40 53.27 -12.88 16.65
N SER A 41 53.34 -11.96 15.67
CA SER A 41 53.57 -10.53 15.96
C SER A 41 52.42 -9.88 16.76
N LEU A 42 51.24 -10.53 16.78
CA LEU A 42 50.10 -10.14 17.61
C LEU A 42 50.02 -10.93 18.93
N GLU A 43 51.12 -11.54 19.34
CA GLU A 43 51.23 -12.36 20.56
C GLU A 43 50.36 -13.62 20.56
N MET A 44 49.92 -14.10 19.36
CA MET A 44 49.20 -15.37 19.22
C MET A 44 50.19 -16.52 19.12
N THR A 45 49.80 -17.70 19.62
CA THR A 45 50.57 -18.92 19.44
C THR A 45 49.97 -19.77 18.29
N VAL A 46 50.78 -20.12 17.33
CA VAL A 46 50.36 -20.91 16.17
C VAL A 46 51.00 -22.30 16.18
N THR A 47 50.16 -23.35 16.10
CA THR A 47 50.59 -24.74 15.98
C THR A 47 49.95 -25.40 14.76
N GLY A 48 50.28 -26.66 14.47
CA GLY A 48 49.80 -27.38 13.29
C GLY A 48 50.80 -27.33 12.12
N GLU A 49 50.52 -28.09 11.06
CA GLU A 49 51.36 -28.25 9.90
C GLU A 49 50.56 -28.19 8.58
N GLY A 50 51.23 -27.90 7.50
CA GLY A 50 50.60 -27.90 6.17
C GLY A 50 49.53 -26.82 6.03
N ASP A 51 48.30 -27.20 5.70
CA ASP A 51 47.15 -26.30 5.54
C ASP A 51 46.52 -25.91 6.87
N ASP A 52 46.66 -26.74 7.88
CA ASP A 52 46.01 -26.56 9.17
C ASP A 52 46.84 -25.72 10.16
N MET A 53 46.26 -24.73 10.72
CA MET A 53 46.80 -23.90 11.81
C MET A 53 45.82 -23.91 12.99
N TYR A 54 46.36 -24.07 14.18
CA TYR A 54 45.60 -23.92 15.45
C TYR A 54 46.15 -22.69 16.13
N VAL A 55 45.37 -21.63 16.17
CA VAL A 55 45.78 -20.33 16.63
C VAL A 55 45.19 -20.06 18.00
N THR A 56 46.04 -19.86 19.01
CA THR A 56 45.64 -19.50 20.38
C THR A 56 45.90 -18.03 20.60
N ALA A 57 44.85 -17.26 20.78
CA ALA A 57 44.95 -15.81 21.06
C ALA A 57 45.23 -15.57 22.53
N PRO A 58 45.96 -14.49 22.88
CA PRO A 58 46.14 -14.08 24.27
C PRO A 58 44.80 -13.65 24.88
N THR A 59 44.64 -13.80 26.18
CA THR A 59 43.37 -13.56 26.89
C THR A 59 42.84 -12.13 26.78
N VAL A 60 43.66 -11.17 26.39
CA VAL A 60 43.23 -9.80 26.09
C VAL A 60 42.44 -9.68 24.81
N ARG A 61 42.61 -10.63 23.88
CA ARG A 61 41.87 -10.74 22.58
C ARG A 61 40.65 -11.60 22.79
N GLN A 62 39.58 -10.99 23.30
CA GLN A 62 38.28 -11.64 23.54
C GLN A 62 37.38 -11.67 22.30
N ASP A 63 37.87 -11.22 21.18
CA ASP A 63 37.21 -11.12 19.90
C ASP A 63 37.56 -12.31 18.96
N ILE A 64 38.57 -13.10 19.27
CA ILE A 64 39.07 -14.19 18.40
C ILE A 64 38.44 -15.52 18.82
N HIS A 65 37.46 -16.00 18.04
CA HIS A 65 36.71 -17.21 18.32
C HIS A 65 36.56 -18.17 17.13
N ILE A 66 36.59 -17.65 15.90
CA ILE A 66 36.32 -18.41 14.68
C ILE A 66 37.41 -18.19 13.62
N GLU A 67 37.40 -19.02 12.59
CA GLU A 67 38.38 -18.97 11.48
C GLU A 67 38.38 -17.59 10.80
N GLU A 68 37.24 -16.95 10.66
CA GLU A 68 37.07 -15.63 10.05
C GLU A 68 37.81 -14.52 10.81
N ASP A 69 37.89 -14.63 12.15
CA ASP A 69 38.64 -13.65 12.95
C ASP A 69 40.17 -13.76 12.67
N ILE A 70 40.66 -14.99 12.41
CA ILE A 70 42.04 -15.22 11.99
C ILE A 70 42.27 -14.66 10.56
N VAL A 71 41.29 -14.82 9.67
CA VAL A 71 41.33 -14.22 8.30
C VAL A 71 41.47 -12.69 8.41
N GLU A 72 40.71 -12.07 9.30
CA GLU A 72 40.77 -10.63 9.52
C GLU A 72 42.16 -10.19 9.99
N GLU A 73 42.70 -10.85 10.99
CA GLU A 73 44.03 -10.50 11.51
C GLU A 73 45.13 -10.63 10.46
N VAL A 74 45.13 -11.71 9.69
CA VAL A 74 46.07 -11.89 8.58
C VAL A 74 45.88 -10.82 7.49
N GLY A 75 44.62 -10.54 7.14
CA GLY A 75 44.29 -9.50 6.16
C GLY A 75 44.72 -8.11 6.59
N ARG A 76 44.48 -7.77 7.86
CA ARG A 76 44.89 -6.51 8.47
C ARG A 76 46.41 -6.34 8.48
N MET A 77 47.14 -7.40 8.84
CA MET A 77 48.60 -7.37 8.87
C MET A 77 49.23 -7.36 7.46
N TYR A 78 48.56 -7.97 6.48
CA TYR A 78 48.94 -7.88 5.07
C TYR A 78 48.73 -6.47 4.51
N GLY A 79 47.62 -5.85 4.90
CA GLY A 79 47.12 -4.52 4.47
C GLY A 79 45.94 -4.66 3.50
N PHE A 80 44.79 -4.19 3.93
CA PHE A 80 43.57 -4.22 3.11
C PHE A 80 43.67 -3.41 1.80
N ASP A 81 44.55 -2.40 1.79
CA ASP A 81 44.87 -1.60 0.61
C ASP A 81 45.59 -2.41 -0.52
N LYS A 82 46.17 -3.55 -0.17
CA LYS A 82 46.87 -4.46 -1.13
C LYS A 82 45.96 -5.58 -1.64
N LEU A 83 44.77 -5.73 -1.07
CA LEU A 83 43.85 -6.76 -1.53
C LEU A 83 43.27 -6.42 -2.91
N PRO A 84 43.11 -7.42 -3.80
CA PRO A 84 42.57 -7.18 -5.13
C PRO A 84 41.13 -6.74 -5.06
N VAL A 85 40.78 -5.68 -5.77
CA VAL A 85 39.39 -5.26 -5.94
C VAL A 85 38.73 -6.19 -6.97
N THR A 86 37.69 -6.89 -6.54
CA THR A 86 36.92 -7.79 -7.39
C THR A 86 35.47 -7.33 -7.52
N ILE A 87 34.91 -7.53 -8.71
CA ILE A 87 33.47 -7.29 -8.93
C ILE A 87 32.74 -8.61 -8.69
N PRO A 88 31.73 -8.64 -7.80
CA PRO A 88 30.89 -9.82 -7.64
C PRO A 88 30.29 -10.27 -8.97
N ARG A 89 30.37 -11.56 -9.27
CA ARG A 89 29.77 -12.15 -10.48
C ARG A 89 28.47 -12.83 -10.09
N GLY A 90 27.38 -12.45 -10.73
CA GLY A 90 26.06 -13.07 -10.56
C GLY A 90 25.35 -13.12 -11.90
N ASN A 91 24.38 -14.01 -12.02
CA ASN A 91 23.52 -14.15 -13.19
C ASN A 91 22.16 -13.46 -13.00
N SER A 92 21.97 -12.75 -11.88
CA SER A 92 20.73 -12.03 -11.60
C SER A 92 20.79 -10.62 -12.16
N GLU A 93 19.75 -10.24 -12.89
CA GLU A 93 19.53 -8.84 -13.27
C GLU A 93 19.09 -8.04 -12.06
N ALA A 94 19.51 -6.78 -11.99
CA ALA A 94 19.03 -5.86 -10.97
C ALA A 94 17.63 -5.37 -11.39
N VAL A 95 16.60 -5.84 -10.69
CA VAL A 95 15.21 -5.41 -10.90
C VAL A 95 14.66 -4.76 -9.64
N LYS A 96 13.73 -3.82 -9.80
CA LYS A 96 12.95 -3.32 -8.67
C LYS A 96 11.87 -4.34 -8.33
N PRO A 97 11.63 -4.63 -7.05
CA PRO A 97 10.44 -5.38 -6.61
C PRO A 97 9.13 -4.69 -7.06
N ASP A 98 8.09 -5.47 -7.31
CA ASP A 98 6.83 -4.96 -7.85
C ASP A 98 6.17 -3.93 -6.92
N ASP A 99 6.19 -4.16 -5.61
CA ASP A 99 5.71 -3.21 -4.60
C ASP A 99 6.44 -1.86 -4.67
N ARG A 100 7.73 -1.88 -4.98
CA ARG A 100 8.51 -0.65 -5.16
C ARG A 100 8.12 0.09 -6.44
N ILE A 101 7.83 -0.65 -7.52
CA ILE A 101 7.36 -0.05 -8.77
C ILE A 101 6.01 0.64 -8.54
N LEU A 102 5.08 -0.02 -7.85
CA LEU A 102 3.77 0.55 -7.53
C LEU A 102 3.85 1.76 -6.60
N ARG A 103 4.75 1.73 -5.60
CA ARG A 103 5.01 2.90 -4.75
C ARG A 103 5.57 4.10 -5.51
N ASP A 104 6.52 3.86 -6.41
CA ASP A 104 7.08 4.92 -7.24
C ASP A 104 5.99 5.50 -8.17
N LEU A 105 5.14 4.65 -8.76
CA LEU A 105 3.99 5.07 -9.57
C LEU A 105 2.99 5.93 -8.78
N ALA A 106 2.63 5.51 -7.58
CA ALA A 106 1.73 6.27 -6.70
C ALA A 106 2.32 7.63 -6.31
N ARG A 107 3.62 7.66 -5.94
CA ARG A 107 4.35 8.89 -5.63
C ARG A 107 4.33 9.86 -6.81
N ASP A 108 4.75 9.40 -7.98
CA ASP A 108 4.83 10.23 -9.18
C ASP A 108 3.45 10.78 -9.57
N THR A 109 2.40 9.96 -9.42
CA THR A 109 1.01 10.36 -9.66
C THR A 109 0.58 11.47 -8.70
N MET A 110 0.85 11.34 -7.40
CA MET A 110 0.49 12.35 -6.42
C MET A 110 1.25 13.66 -6.64
N VAL A 111 2.54 13.59 -6.98
CA VAL A 111 3.35 14.77 -7.34
C VAL A 111 2.81 15.44 -8.59
N ALA A 112 2.42 14.66 -9.61
CA ALA A 112 1.82 15.20 -10.84
C ALA A 112 0.48 15.93 -10.58
N MET A 113 -0.28 15.51 -9.55
CA MET A 113 -1.49 16.19 -9.10
C MET A 113 -1.22 17.39 -8.17
N GLY A 114 0.05 17.75 -7.98
CA GLY A 114 0.48 18.93 -7.21
C GLY A 114 0.52 18.71 -5.69
N ALA A 115 0.60 17.48 -5.23
CA ALA A 115 0.83 17.18 -3.82
C ALA A 115 2.33 17.13 -3.51
N THR A 116 2.71 17.54 -2.30
CA THR A 116 4.07 17.47 -1.79
C THR A 116 4.25 16.23 -0.95
N GLU A 117 5.23 15.39 -1.28
CA GLU A 117 5.61 14.26 -0.43
C GLU A 117 6.19 14.75 0.89
N ILE A 118 5.74 14.17 1.97
CA ILE A 118 6.28 14.41 3.31
C ILE A 118 6.76 13.09 3.91
N GLN A 119 7.60 13.19 4.92
CA GLN A 119 8.04 12.05 5.70
C GLN A 119 8.05 12.44 7.18
N THR A 120 7.32 11.69 7.97
CA THR A 120 7.18 11.92 9.41
C THR A 120 7.79 10.77 10.21
N TYR A 121 8.02 10.99 11.50
CA TYR A 121 8.57 9.96 12.38
C TYR A 121 7.58 8.82 12.62
N SER A 122 8.11 7.59 12.69
CA SER A 122 7.34 6.42 13.09
C SER A 122 7.10 6.35 14.60
N PHE A 123 7.93 7.01 15.39
CA PHE A 123 7.75 7.14 16.84
C PHE A 123 6.87 8.33 17.14
N VAL A 124 5.78 8.10 17.84
CA VAL A 124 4.72 9.09 18.06
C VAL A 124 4.23 9.07 19.52
N SER A 125 3.42 10.05 19.86
CA SER A 125 2.69 10.06 21.11
C SER A 125 1.40 9.25 20.99
N PRO A 126 1.03 8.42 21.99
CA PRO A 126 -0.27 7.78 22.03
C PRO A 126 -1.44 8.78 22.06
N LYS A 127 -1.20 10.04 22.47
CA LYS A 127 -2.19 11.12 22.43
C LYS A 127 -2.67 11.48 21.01
N GLY A 128 -1.92 11.09 19.97
CA GLY A 128 -2.31 11.32 18.58
C GLY A 128 -3.68 10.73 18.26
N VAL A 129 -3.91 9.47 18.65
CA VAL A 129 -5.21 8.79 18.43
C VAL A 129 -6.31 9.38 19.30
N ASP A 130 -6.00 9.84 20.55
CA ASP A 130 -6.97 10.55 21.42
C ASP A 130 -7.39 11.88 20.80
N ASN A 131 -6.44 12.60 20.24
CA ASN A 131 -6.72 13.85 19.53
C ASN A 131 -7.58 13.64 18.29
N CYS A 132 -7.44 12.50 17.63
CA CYS A 132 -8.22 12.07 16.47
C CYS A 132 -9.58 11.46 16.85
N ARG A 133 -9.95 11.37 18.14
CA ARG A 133 -11.22 10.78 18.61
C ARG A 133 -11.40 9.31 18.22
N ILE A 134 -10.30 8.59 18.14
CA ILE A 134 -10.31 7.13 17.90
C ILE A 134 -10.88 6.45 19.16
N ASP A 135 -11.81 5.54 18.98
CA ASP A 135 -12.47 4.82 20.06
C ASP A 135 -11.49 4.01 20.92
N GLU A 136 -11.84 3.81 22.21
CA GLU A 136 -10.95 3.15 23.16
C GLU A 136 -10.65 1.68 22.79
N ASP A 137 -11.63 1.01 22.19
CA ASP A 137 -11.54 -0.40 21.79
C ASP A 137 -11.04 -0.61 20.36
N SER A 138 -10.60 0.46 19.69
CA SER A 138 -10.19 0.40 18.29
C SER A 138 -8.81 -0.23 18.11
N TRP A 139 -8.63 -0.96 17.01
CA TRP A 139 -7.36 -1.59 16.62
C TRP A 139 -6.21 -0.58 16.46
N GLU A 140 -6.51 0.66 16.10
CA GLU A 140 -5.51 1.74 15.97
C GLU A 140 -4.81 2.05 17.31
N ARG A 141 -5.27 1.47 18.42
CA ARG A 141 -4.65 1.58 19.74
C ARG A 141 -3.74 0.40 20.08
N CYS A 142 -3.56 -0.56 19.20
CA CYS A 142 -2.67 -1.71 19.38
C CYS A 142 -1.21 -1.29 19.17
N PHE A 143 -0.72 -0.42 20.03
CA PHE A 143 0.60 0.18 19.92
C PHE A 143 1.74 -0.77 20.25
N VAL A 144 2.78 -0.75 19.43
CA VAL A 144 4.12 -1.20 19.81
C VAL A 144 4.75 -0.14 20.72
N ARG A 145 5.06 -0.49 21.96
CA ARG A 145 5.65 0.43 22.94
C ARG A 145 7.16 0.39 22.91
N ILE A 146 7.79 1.56 22.94
CA ILE A 146 9.24 1.68 22.99
C ILE A 146 9.69 1.49 24.44
N ILE A 147 10.67 0.60 24.68
CA ILE A 147 11.14 0.26 26.02
C ILE A 147 11.84 1.45 26.71
N ASN A 148 12.61 2.23 25.95
CA ASN A 148 13.39 3.38 26.44
C ASN A 148 13.15 4.60 25.54
N PRO A 149 11.93 5.18 25.55
CA PRO A 149 11.61 6.31 24.69
C PRO A 149 12.37 7.56 25.10
N LEU A 150 12.62 8.46 24.14
CA LEU A 150 13.21 9.78 24.42
C LEU A 150 12.28 10.69 25.22
N GLY A 151 10.97 10.48 25.11
CA GLY A 151 9.93 11.20 25.80
C GLY A 151 8.57 10.57 25.48
N GLU A 152 7.50 11.03 26.15
CA GLU A 152 6.14 10.54 25.93
C GLU A 152 5.70 10.77 24.48
N GLU A 153 6.17 11.84 23.86
CA GLU A 153 5.87 12.21 22.46
C GLU A 153 6.44 11.22 21.42
N ASN A 154 7.35 10.31 21.84
CA ASN A 154 7.95 9.29 20.98
C ASN A 154 7.89 7.90 21.64
N SER A 155 6.85 7.62 22.41
CA SER A 155 6.79 6.42 23.27
C SER A 155 6.16 5.20 22.62
N VAL A 156 5.52 5.35 21.46
CA VAL A 156 4.89 4.27 20.72
C VAL A 156 5.21 4.38 19.24
N MET A 157 5.06 3.28 18.51
CA MET A 157 5.09 3.30 17.05
C MET A 157 3.68 3.60 16.52
N ARG A 158 3.61 4.36 15.41
CA ARG A 158 2.35 4.76 14.79
C ARG A 158 1.62 3.56 14.20
N THR A 159 0.32 3.49 14.40
CA THR A 159 -0.60 2.50 13.82
C THR A 159 -1.30 3.04 12.59
N ILE A 160 -1.43 4.36 12.47
CA ILE A 160 -2.00 5.10 11.35
C ILE A 160 -1.18 6.36 11.06
N LEU A 161 -1.32 6.94 9.86
CA LEU A 161 -0.61 8.16 9.44
C LEU A 161 -1.40 9.46 9.70
N THR A 162 -2.70 9.38 9.89
CA THR A 162 -3.59 10.55 10.02
C THR A 162 -3.15 11.53 11.12
N PRO A 163 -2.76 11.12 12.36
CA PRO A 163 -2.28 12.06 13.38
C PRO A 163 -1.05 12.84 12.92
N ASN A 164 -0.08 12.16 12.29
CA ASN A 164 1.14 12.77 11.77
C ASN A 164 0.83 13.79 10.66
N MET A 165 -0.07 13.43 9.74
CA MET A 165 -0.53 14.35 8.69
C MET A 165 -1.15 15.60 9.29
N LEU A 166 -2.03 15.46 10.29
CA LEU A 166 -2.66 16.59 10.97
C LEU A 166 -1.65 17.50 11.68
N GLU A 167 -0.57 16.94 12.25
CA GLU A 167 0.52 17.73 12.82
C GLU A 167 1.25 18.56 11.76
N VAL A 168 1.50 17.98 10.57
CA VAL A 168 2.12 18.71 9.46
C VAL A 168 1.20 19.80 8.95
N LEU A 169 -0.09 19.53 8.76
CA LEU A 169 -1.09 20.54 8.36
C LEU A 169 -1.16 21.66 9.40
N SER A 170 -1.21 21.34 10.70
CA SER A 170 -1.20 22.29 11.80
C SER A 170 0.03 23.19 11.79
N ARG A 171 1.21 22.60 11.63
CA ARG A 171 2.49 23.33 11.61
C ARG A 171 2.54 24.33 10.46
N ASN A 172 2.03 23.96 9.30
CA ASN A 172 1.95 24.86 8.14
C ASN A 172 0.89 25.96 8.36
N TYR A 173 -0.29 25.58 8.87
CA TYR A 173 -1.37 26.53 9.14
C TYR A 173 -0.94 27.61 10.16
N THR A 174 -0.30 27.21 11.25
CA THR A 174 0.19 28.14 12.28
C THR A 174 1.31 29.07 11.78
N ARG A 175 1.96 28.70 10.68
CA ARG A 175 2.94 29.54 9.98
C ARG A 175 2.34 30.40 8.85
N ASN A 176 1.01 30.50 8.83
CA ASN A 176 0.25 31.26 7.84
C ASN A 176 0.46 30.81 6.38
N ILE A 177 0.72 29.54 6.16
CA ILE A 177 0.66 28.98 4.80
C ILE A 177 -0.81 28.85 4.42
N GLU A 178 -1.20 29.48 3.32
CA GLU A 178 -2.61 29.61 2.91
C GLU A 178 -3.24 28.30 2.43
N ALA A 179 -2.47 27.45 1.78
CA ALA A 179 -2.93 26.16 1.27
C ALA A 179 -1.83 25.11 1.34
N VAL A 180 -2.20 23.89 1.66
CA VAL A 180 -1.32 22.71 1.67
C VAL A 180 -2.04 21.56 0.98
N LYS A 181 -1.28 20.82 0.20
CA LYS A 181 -1.65 19.52 -0.35
C LYS A 181 -0.43 18.62 -0.17
N ALA A 182 -0.51 17.68 0.77
CA ALA A 182 0.61 16.82 1.16
C ALA A 182 0.20 15.35 1.14
N PHE A 183 1.17 14.46 0.94
CA PHE A 183 0.96 13.02 1.08
C PHE A 183 2.19 12.34 1.70
N GLU A 184 1.96 11.21 2.34
CA GLU A 184 2.99 10.32 2.87
C GLU A 184 2.64 8.87 2.51
N ILE A 185 3.62 8.10 2.05
CA ILE A 185 3.57 6.64 1.99
C ILE A 185 4.56 6.14 3.03
N GLY A 186 4.07 5.52 4.08
CA GLY A 186 4.91 5.13 5.21
C GLY A 186 4.43 3.89 5.93
N ASN A 187 5.36 3.23 6.62
CA ASN A 187 5.04 2.08 7.46
C ASN A 187 4.23 2.48 8.68
N THR A 188 3.28 1.64 9.00
CA THR A 188 2.53 1.58 10.25
C THR A 188 2.85 0.26 10.95
N PHE A 189 2.65 0.21 12.26
CA PHE A 189 3.13 -0.90 13.10
C PHE A 189 2.04 -1.26 14.09
N MET A 190 1.62 -2.51 14.08
CA MET A 190 0.58 -3.01 14.97
C MET A 190 1.11 -4.14 15.83
N ALA A 191 0.94 -4.03 17.14
CA ALA A 191 1.33 -5.08 18.07
C ALA A 191 0.35 -6.26 17.97
N ASP A 192 0.88 -7.47 18.05
CA ASP A 192 0.04 -8.65 18.21
C ASP A 192 -0.63 -8.62 19.60
N LEU A 193 -1.95 -8.78 19.64
CA LEU A 193 -2.73 -8.77 20.88
C LEU A 193 -2.70 -10.10 21.63
N PHE A 194 -2.27 -11.16 20.98
CA PHE A 194 -2.31 -12.54 21.53
C PHE A 194 -0.93 -13.07 21.92
N ASP A 195 0.13 -12.50 21.33
CA ASP A 195 1.51 -12.87 21.64
C ASP A 195 2.40 -11.63 21.81
N GLU A 196 2.66 -11.24 23.05
CA GLU A 196 3.55 -10.11 23.39
C GLU A 196 5.00 -10.27 22.89
N LYS A 197 5.41 -11.48 22.49
CA LYS A 197 6.75 -11.77 21.97
C LYS A 197 6.80 -11.81 20.45
N ALA A 198 5.66 -11.79 19.80
CA ALA A 198 5.60 -11.74 18.34
C ALA A 198 6.19 -10.40 17.84
N LEU A 199 6.78 -10.45 16.67
CA LEU A 199 7.15 -9.22 15.98
C LEU A 199 5.86 -8.49 15.55
N PRO A 200 5.85 -7.14 15.59
CA PRO A 200 4.70 -6.38 15.15
C PRO A 200 4.40 -6.63 13.66
N GLU A 201 3.14 -6.51 13.30
CA GLU A 201 2.75 -6.44 11.92
C GLU A 201 3.16 -5.07 11.36
N GLU A 202 3.90 -5.09 10.25
CA GLU A 202 4.32 -3.90 9.52
C GLU A 202 3.57 -3.83 8.21
N SER A 203 2.90 -2.71 7.94
CA SER A 203 2.17 -2.47 6.70
C SER A 203 2.39 -1.07 6.17
N TYR A 204 2.30 -0.89 4.86
CA TYR A 204 2.33 0.43 4.25
C TYR A 204 0.93 1.03 4.23
N SER A 205 0.84 2.25 4.74
CA SER A 205 -0.32 3.13 4.58
C SER A 205 0.06 4.33 3.73
N MET A 206 -0.94 4.91 3.05
CA MET A 206 -0.79 6.17 2.34
C MET A 206 -1.79 7.17 2.88
N CYS A 207 -1.29 8.30 3.36
CA CYS A 207 -2.13 9.39 3.85
C CYS A 207 -2.00 10.63 2.96
N VAL A 208 -3.13 11.22 2.60
CA VAL A 208 -3.21 12.47 1.84
C VAL A 208 -3.95 13.50 2.68
N GLY A 209 -3.38 14.67 2.86
CA GLY A 209 -3.97 15.75 3.63
C GLY A 209 -3.95 17.08 2.90
N MET A 210 -5.05 17.85 3.00
CA MET A 210 -5.14 19.15 2.35
C MET A 210 -6.01 20.15 3.09
N TYR A 211 -5.66 21.42 2.96
CA TYR A 211 -6.52 22.57 3.27
C TYR A 211 -6.21 23.73 2.33
N GLY A 212 -7.10 24.70 2.25
CA GLY A 212 -6.96 25.91 1.44
C GLY A 212 -8.22 26.22 0.65
N LYS A 213 -8.17 27.27 -0.21
CA LYS A 213 -9.32 27.75 -0.94
C LYS A 213 -9.94 26.70 -1.88
N ASP A 214 -9.09 25.89 -2.51
CA ASP A 214 -9.49 24.88 -3.50
C ASP A 214 -9.57 23.46 -2.89
N ALA A 215 -9.48 23.36 -1.56
CA ALA A 215 -9.59 22.10 -0.85
C ALA A 215 -11.04 21.84 -0.44
N ASP A 216 -11.60 20.76 -0.94
CA ASP A 216 -12.89 20.23 -0.54
C ASP A 216 -12.92 18.70 -0.62
N PHE A 217 -14.03 18.10 -0.23
CA PHE A 217 -14.23 16.66 -0.28
C PHE A 217 -14.05 16.10 -1.71
N TYR A 218 -14.56 16.82 -2.71
CA TYR A 218 -14.53 16.35 -4.10
C TYR A 218 -13.16 16.50 -4.73
N ALA A 219 -12.41 17.54 -4.37
CA ALA A 219 -11.02 17.70 -4.79
C ALA A 219 -10.15 16.53 -4.27
N LEU A 220 -10.28 16.17 -2.98
CA LEU A 220 -9.61 15.01 -2.41
C LEU A 220 -10.08 13.72 -3.09
N LYS A 221 -11.40 13.51 -3.22
CA LYS A 221 -11.97 12.35 -3.91
C LYS A 221 -11.43 12.22 -5.33
N GLY A 222 -11.34 13.30 -6.09
CA GLY A 222 -10.81 13.30 -7.46
C GLY A 222 -9.36 12.82 -7.51
N MET A 223 -8.52 13.23 -6.56
CA MET A 223 -7.13 12.75 -6.47
C MET A 223 -7.07 11.25 -6.18
N ILE A 224 -7.90 10.76 -5.28
CA ILE A 224 -7.91 9.33 -4.93
C ILE A 224 -8.44 8.49 -6.10
N VAL A 225 -9.50 8.92 -6.76
CA VAL A 225 -10.04 8.23 -7.95
C VAL A 225 -8.99 8.15 -9.05
N GLU A 226 -8.26 9.24 -9.33
CA GLU A 226 -7.21 9.25 -10.34
C GLU A 226 -6.04 8.33 -9.96
N LEU A 227 -5.59 8.39 -8.71
CA LEU A 227 -4.56 7.49 -8.20
C LEU A 227 -4.95 6.01 -8.41
N LEU A 228 -6.13 5.62 -7.92
CA LEU A 228 -6.61 4.25 -8.03
C LEU A 228 -6.79 3.82 -9.49
N SER A 229 -7.27 4.72 -10.37
CA SER A 229 -7.39 4.47 -11.81
C SER A 229 -6.04 4.20 -12.47
N ILE A 230 -5.00 4.97 -12.12
CA ILE A 230 -3.63 4.78 -12.65
C ILE A 230 -3.04 3.46 -12.15
N MET A 231 -3.34 3.09 -10.91
CA MET A 231 -2.98 1.78 -10.35
C MET A 231 -3.83 0.61 -10.88
N GLY A 232 -4.78 0.88 -11.81
CA GLY A 232 -5.59 -0.13 -12.46
C GLY A 232 -6.87 -0.52 -11.72
N ILE A 233 -7.16 0.09 -10.57
CA ILE A 233 -8.35 -0.15 -9.76
C ILE A 233 -9.46 0.80 -10.25
N ARG A 234 -10.45 0.27 -10.97
CA ARG A 234 -11.44 1.11 -11.69
C ARG A 234 -12.84 1.07 -11.11
N ASP A 235 -13.23 -0.04 -10.49
CA ASP A 235 -14.56 -0.19 -9.87
C ASP A 235 -14.44 0.12 -8.38
N VAL A 236 -14.58 1.42 -8.05
CA VAL A 236 -14.42 1.94 -6.70
C VAL A 236 -15.69 2.65 -6.28
N GLU A 237 -16.21 2.27 -5.12
CA GLU A 237 -17.36 2.88 -4.49
C GLU A 237 -16.94 3.70 -3.26
N PHE A 238 -17.59 4.84 -3.04
CA PHE A 238 -17.43 5.68 -1.85
C PHE A 238 -18.72 5.58 -1.03
N VAL A 239 -18.66 4.80 0.03
CA VAL A 239 -19.80 4.52 0.91
C VAL A 239 -19.80 5.51 2.07
N ALA A 240 -20.94 6.18 2.31
CA ALA A 240 -21.04 7.15 3.40
C ALA A 240 -20.72 6.50 4.75
N GLU A 241 -19.93 7.20 5.57
CA GLU A 241 -19.53 6.79 6.91
C GLU A 241 -19.84 7.92 7.91
N SER A 242 -20.45 7.62 9.02
CA SER A 242 -20.88 8.63 10.01
C SER A 242 -20.37 8.39 11.42
N GLU A 243 -19.80 7.21 11.71
CA GLU A 243 -19.45 6.80 13.07
C GLU A 243 -17.96 6.95 13.36
N TYR A 244 -17.10 6.96 12.33
CA TYR A 244 -15.66 7.09 12.53
C TYR A 244 -15.28 8.49 13.00
N GLY A 245 -14.94 8.62 14.28
CA GLY A 245 -14.79 9.86 15.02
C GLY A 245 -13.82 10.91 14.48
N VAL A 246 -12.87 10.50 13.64
CA VAL A 246 -11.87 11.39 13.03
C VAL A 246 -12.51 12.40 12.09
N TYR A 247 -13.57 12.01 11.39
CA TYR A 247 -14.18 12.79 10.33
C TYR A 247 -15.55 13.35 10.68
N HIS A 248 -15.97 14.34 9.93
CA HIS A 248 -17.30 14.93 10.03
C HIS A 248 -18.36 13.92 9.54
N PRO A 249 -19.37 13.57 10.35
CA PRO A 249 -20.31 12.48 10.05
C PRO A 249 -21.11 12.64 8.75
N GLY A 250 -21.27 13.86 8.26
CA GLY A 250 -21.94 14.13 6.97
C GLY A 250 -21.01 14.30 5.78
N ARG A 251 -19.68 14.10 5.94
CA ARG A 251 -18.67 14.34 4.90
C ARG A 251 -17.51 13.36 5.03
N CYS A 252 -17.82 12.10 5.24
CA CYS A 252 -16.89 11.00 5.33
C CYS A 252 -17.36 9.84 4.46
N ALA A 253 -16.44 9.10 3.87
CA ALA A 253 -16.73 7.91 3.09
C ALA A 253 -15.63 6.87 3.24
N ARG A 254 -16.03 5.60 3.36
CA ARG A 254 -15.15 4.45 3.13
C ARG A 254 -14.95 4.24 1.64
N ILE A 255 -13.80 3.79 1.28
CA ILE A 255 -13.39 3.54 -0.11
C ILE A 255 -13.37 2.04 -0.30
N ILE A 256 -14.28 1.53 -1.13
CA ILE A 256 -14.45 0.10 -1.37
C ILE A 256 -14.17 -0.18 -2.85
N ALA A 257 -13.24 -1.08 -3.12
CA ALA A 257 -13.05 -1.61 -4.47
C ALA A 257 -13.86 -2.88 -4.66
N ARG A 258 -14.40 -3.06 -5.87
CA ARG A 258 -14.99 -4.32 -6.31
C ARG A 258 -14.03 -4.99 -7.27
N ILE A 259 -13.48 -6.10 -6.85
CA ILE A 259 -12.58 -6.90 -7.65
C ILE A 259 -13.26 -8.22 -8.04
N PRO A 260 -13.02 -8.72 -9.26
CA PRO A 260 -13.45 -10.07 -9.61
C PRO A 260 -12.82 -11.04 -8.60
N LYS A 261 -13.62 -11.94 -8.02
CA LYS A 261 -13.03 -13.02 -7.22
C LYS A 261 -11.99 -13.72 -8.07
N LYS A 262 -10.73 -13.67 -7.68
CA LYS A 262 -9.68 -14.47 -8.30
C LYS A 262 -10.15 -15.91 -8.21
N ALA A 263 -10.26 -16.58 -9.37
CA ALA A 263 -10.36 -18.03 -9.39
C ALA A 263 -9.25 -18.55 -8.47
N MET A 264 -9.59 -19.50 -7.58
CA MET A 264 -8.74 -19.96 -6.46
C MET A 264 -7.24 -19.97 -6.81
N PRO A 265 -6.32 -19.70 -5.84
CA PRO A 265 -4.88 -19.67 -6.06
C PRO A 265 -4.32 -20.86 -6.83
N GLU A 266 -4.97 -22.03 -6.69
CA GLU A 266 -4.71 -23.24 -7.46
C GLU A 266 -4.81 -23.05 -8.99
N VAL A 267 -5.65 -22.13 -9.49
CA VAL A 267 -5.80 -21.89 -10.94
C VAL A 267 -4.69 -21.00 -11.48
N ASP A 268 -4.17 -20.05 -10.70
CA ASP A 268 -3.07 -19.18 -11.15
C ASP A 268 -1.72 -19.91 -11.10
N ASP A 269 -1.49 -20.76 -10.09
CA ASP A 269 -0.35 -21.66 -10.04
C ASP A 269 -0.40 -22.71 -11.16
N LEU A 270 -1.59 -23.17 -11.51
CA LEU A 270 -1.83 -24.10 -12.61
C LEU A 270 -1.65 -23.43 -13.98
N LYS A 271 -2.05 -22.15 -14.14
CA LYS A 271 -1.73 -21.37 -15.35
C LYS A 271 -0.23 -21.19 -15.52
N LYS A 272 0.50 -20.95 -14.45
CA LYS A 272 1.97 -20.89 -14.47
C LYS A 272 2.60 -22.20 -14.90
N LEU A 273 2.12 -23.33 -14.36
CA LEU A 273 2.57 -24.68 -14.72
C LEU A 273 2.27 -25.03 -16.20
N ILE A 274 1.14 -24.57 -16.73
CA ILE A 274 0.77 -24.74 -18.15
C ILE A 274 1.67 -23.88 -19.04
N LEU A 275 1.99 -22.64 -18.66
CA LEU A 275 2.85 -21.74 -19.41
C LEU A 275 4.33 -22.19 -19.40
N THR A 276 4.78 -22.89 -18.36
CA THR A 276 6.14 -23.45 -18.27
C THR A 276 6.32 -24.80 -19.00
N GLY A 277 5.22 -25.43 -19.48
CA GLY A 277 5.27 -26.69 -20.23
C GLY A 277 5.59 -27.94 -19.37
N GLU A 278 5.64 -27.81 -18.04
CA GLU A 278 6.02 -28.89 -17.14
C GLU A 278 4.99 -30.02 -17.01
N VAL A 279 3.76 -29.82 -17.51
CA VAL A 279 2.62 -30.77 -17.40
C VAL A 279 1.94 -31.10 -18.72
N GLU A 280 2.55 -30.75 -19.86
CA GLU A 280 1.99 -30.99 -21.20
C GLU A 280 1.73 -32.48 -21.43
N GLY A 281 0.47 -32.87 -21.74
CA GLY A 281 0.10 -34.24 -22.11
C GLY A 281 -0.49 -35.11 -20.98
N THR A 282 -0.68 -34.58 -19.77
CA THR A 282 -1.37 -35.30 -18.69
C THR A 282 -2.90 -35.17 -18.77
N GLU A 283 -3.63 -36.14 -18.18
CA GLU A 283 -5.10 -36.09 -18.10
C GLU A 283 -5.60 -34.88 -17.28
N GLU A 284 -4.77 -34.43 -16.32
CA GLU A 284 -4.97 -33.22 -15.52
C GLU A 284 -4.80 -31.95 -16.36
N TYR A 285 -3.79 -31.89 -17.24
CA TYR A 285 -3.61 -30.79 -18.20
C TYR A 285 -4.83 -30.57 -19.08
N ASN A 286 -5.41 -31.65 -19.61
CA ASN A 286 -6.59 -31.54 -20.48
C ASN A 286 -7.84 -31.11 -19.71
N LYS A 287 -8.04 -31.58 -18.46
CA LYS A 287 -9.13 -31.10 -17.58
C LYS A 287 -9.00 -29.65 -17.22
N LEU A 288 -7.77 -29.19 -16.94
CA LEU A 288 -7.46 -27.82 -16.60
C LEU A 288 -7.61 -26.88 -17.78
N LYS A 289 -7.17 -27.32 -18.96
CA LYS A 289 -7.36 -26.58 -20.20
C LYS A 289 -8.83 -26.38 -20.51
N ASP A 290 -9.64 -27.41 -20.32
CA ASP A 290 -11.11 -27.34 -20.49
C ASP A 290 -11.77 -26.38 -19.50
N ILE A 291 -11.31 -26.35 -18.23
CA ILE A 291 -11.77 -25.41 -17.20
C ILE A 291 -11.38 -23.97 -17.55
N ILE A 292 -10.15 -23.75 -18.05
CA ILE A 292 -9.65 -22.42 -18.43
C ILE A 292 -10.30 -21.89 -19.71
N GLU A 293 -10.52 -22.76 -20.71
CA GLU A 293 -11.15 -22.39 -21.98
C GLU A 293 -12.67 -22.25 -21.89
N ASN A 294 -13.34 -22.96 -20.96
CA ASN A 294 -14.80 -22.94 -20.77
C ASN A 294 -15.25 -22.17 -19.51
N SER A 295 -14.37 -21.71 -18.65
CA SER A 295 -14.73 -20.76 -17.63
C SER A 295 -14.90 -19.39 -18.28
N ASP A 296 -16.15 -19.05 -18.59
CA ASP A 296 -16.53 -17.67 -18.91
C ASP A 296 -16.12 -16.76 -17.74
N PRO A 297 -15.17 -15.84 -17.92
CA PRO A 297 -14.83 -14.93 -16.86
C PRO A 297 -15.99 -13.95 -16.71
N VAL A 298 -16.79 -14.15 -15.68
CA VAL A 298 -17.86 -13.23 -15.28
C VAL A 298 -19.28 -13.69 -15.64
N ALA A 299 -19.75 -14.72 -14.97
CA ALA A 299 -21.15 -14.72 -14.57
C ALA A 299 -21.32 -13.59 -13.54
N MET A 300 -22.21 -12.63 -13.80
CA MET A 300 -22.57 -11.53 -12.90
C MET A 300 -22.85 -12.06 -11.48
N GLY A 301 -21.92 -11.87 -10.53
CA GLY A 301 -22.11 -12.28 -9.14
C GLY A 301 -20.87 -12.59 -8.31
N ASP A 302 -19.71 -12.82 -8.92
CA ASP A 302 -18.50 -13.19 -8.19
C ASP A 302 -17.51 -12.01 -8.04
N TYR A 303 -17.96 -10.93 -7.41
CA TYR A 303 -17.08 -9.85 -6.96
C TYR A 303 -16.86 -9.94 -5.46
N GLU A 304 -15.64 -9.60 -5.05
CA GLU A 304 -15.27 -9.37 -3.66
C GLU A 304 -15.21 -7.87 -3.43
N GLU A 305 -15.75 -7.41 -2.30
CA GLU A 305 -15.62 -6.04 -1.85
C GLU A 305 -14.43 -5.94 -0.91
N VAL A 306 -13.45 -5.09 -1.29
CA VAL A 306 -12.21 -4.88 -0.55
C VAL A 306 -12.18 -3.44 -0.07
N GLU A 307 -12.07 -3.23 1.23
CA GLU A 307 -11.89 -1.91 1.80
C GLU A 307 -10.47 -1.41 1.55
N LEU A 308 -10.36 -0.23 0.92
CA LEU A 308 -9.09 0.40 0.60
C LEU A 308 -8.70 1.49 1.58
N GLY A 309 -9.65 1.99 2.37
CA GLY A 309 -9.42 3.05 3.32
C GLY A 309 -10.61 3.98 3.52
N ILE A 310 -10.32 5.15 4.09
CA ILE A 310 -11.33 6.12 4.48
C ILE A 310 -10.89 7.53 4.15
N MET A 311 -11.84 8.40 3.81
CA MET A 311 -11.57 9.81 3.53
C MET A 311 -12.69 10.72 3.99
N GLY A 312 -12.36 11.97 4.30
CA GLY A 312 -13.40 12.94 4.67
C GLY A 312 -12.89 14.31 5.05
N GLU A 313 -13.84 15.18 5.38
CA GLU A 313 -13.58 16.42 6.11
C GLU A 313 -13.27 16.06 7.57
N VAL A 314 -12.13 16.49 8.08
CA VAL A 314 -11.74 16.23 9.48
C VAL A 314 -12.74 16.88 10.43
N HIS A 315 -13.12 16.18 11.50
CA HIS A 315 -14.08 16.65 12.46
C HIS A 315 -13.64 17.96 13.13
N PRO A 316 -14.52 18.95 13.33
CA PRO A 316 -14.16 20.25 13.91
C PRO A 316 -13.48 20.16 15.29
N GLU A 317 -13.85 19.20 16.13
CA GLU A 317 -13.20 18.98 17.42
C GLU A 317 -11.76 18.45 17.26
N VAL A 318 -11.51 17.64 16.23
CA VAL A 318 -10.17 17.17 15.89
C VAL A 318 -9.31 18.33 15.39
N THR A 319 -9.80 19.11 14.42
CA THR A 319 -9.07 20.28 13.91
C THR A 319 -8.79 21.31 14.99
N ALA A 320 -9.70 21.48 15.96
CA ALA A 320 -9.51 22.38 17.11
C ALA A 320 -8.33 21.91 18.00
N LYS A 321 -8.19 20.59 18.27
CA LYS A 321 -7.05 20.03 19.01
C LYS A 321 -5.71 20.26 18.32
N TYR A 322 -5.71 20.24 16.99
CA TYR A 322 -4.53 20.54 16.15
C TYR A 322 -4.40 22.04 15.83
N GLN A 323 -5.22 22.93 16.41
CA GLN A 323 -5.20 24.38 16.21
C GLN A 323 -5.41 24.82 14.75
N ILE A 324 -6.08 24.01 13.95
CA ILE A 324 -6.45 24.32 12.57
C ILE A 324 -7.86 24.95 12.58
N LYS A 325 -7.98 26.19 12.19
CA LYS A 325 -9.26 26.94 12.19
C LYS A 325 -9.97 26.95 10.82
N THR A 326 -9.44 26.22 9.86
CA THR A 326 -10.04 26.04 8.53
C THR A 326 -10.46 24.58 8.36
N ARG A 327 -11.31 24.32 7.36
CA ARG A 327 -11.62 22.94 6.97
C ARG A 327 -10.38 22.29 6.42
N CYS A 328 -10.12 21.07 6.83
CA CYS A 328 -9.12 20.21 6.23
C CYS A 328 -9.71 18.85 5.88
N TYR A 329 -9.14 18.23 4.91
CA TYR A 329 -9.59 16.99 4.32
C TYR A 329 -8.44 16.01 4.33
N VAL A 330 -8.69 14.79 4.79
CA VAL A 330 -7.68 13.74 4.90
C VAL A 330 -8.24 12.45 4.32
N CYS A 331 -7.38 11.69 3.67
CA CYS A 331 -7.62 10.32 3.23
C CYS A 331 -6.48 9.45 3.75
N GLU A 332 -6.80 8.30 4.29
CA GLU A 332 -5.82 7.26 4.60
C GLU A 332 -6.20 5.97 3.87
N LEU A 333 -5.26 5.42 3.10
CA LEU A 333 -5.41 4.20 2.32
C LEU A 333 -4.56 3.09 2.95
N LEU A 334 -5.09 1.89 2.97
CA LEU A 334 -4.37 0.64 3.22
C LEU A 334 -3.52 0.34 1.97
N PHE A 335 -2.31 0.87 1.93
CA PHE A 335 -1.56 0.95 0.68
C PHE A 335 -1.06 -0.42 0.20
N ASP A 336 -0.76 -1.35 1.10
CA ASP A 336 -0.41 -2.72 0.72
C ASP A 336 -1.61 -3.40 0.05
N THR A 337 -2.82 -3.26 0.58
CA THR A 337 -4.05 -3.75 -0.05
C THR A 337 -4.27 -3.12 -1.44
N VAL A 338 -4.01 -1.82 -1.57
CA VAL A 338 -4.06 -1.15 -2.89
C VAL A 338 -3.05 -1.78 -3.87
N CYS A 339 -1.82 -2.05 -3.42
CA CYS A 339 -0.80 -2.70 -4.25
C CYS A 339 -1.19 -4.14 -4.64
N GLU A 340 -1.74 -4.92 -3.70
CA GLU A 340 -2.16 -6.31 -3.93
C GLU A 340 -3.21 -6.47 -5.02
N ILE A 341 -4.16 -5.52 -5.09
CA ILE A 341 -5.25 -5.56 -6.08
C ILE A 341 -4.96 -4.72 -7.32
N SER A 342 -3.80 -4.06 -7.38
CA SER A 342 -3.40 -3.24 -8.54
C SER A 342 -3.18 -4.11 -9.77
N ASP A 343 -3.71 -3.64 -10.91
CA ASP A 343 -3.47 -4.22 -12.22
C ASP A 343 -3.09 -3.11 -13.21
N THR A 344 -1.79 -2.93 -13.38
CA THR A 344 -1.23 -1.90 -14.28
C THR A 344 -1.08 -2.39 -15.71
N ASP A 345 -1.34 -3.66 -15.98
CA ASP A 345 -1.28 -4.22 -17.31
C ASP A 345 -2.41 -3.67 -18.21
N LYS A 346 -2.01 -3.14 -19.34
CA LYS A 346 -2.95 -2.55 -20.30
C LYS A 346 -3.18 -3.49 -21.46
N ALA A 347 -4.36 -4.13 -21.46
CA ALA A 347 -4.80 -4.91 -22.61
C ALA A 347 -5.32 -3.98 -23.72
N TYR A 348 -4.91 -4.23 -24.95
CA TYR A 348 -5.46 -3.54 -26.10
C TYR A 348 -6.93 -3.90 -26.27
N LYS A 349 -7.80 -2.87 -26.33
CA LYS A 349 -9.19 -3.00 -26.73
C LYS A 349 -9.43 -2.26 -28.05
N GLN A 350 -10.00 -2.97 -29.03
CA GLN A 350 -10.31 -2.36 -30.33
C GLN A 350 -11.26 -1.17 -30.14
N LEU A 351 -10.97 -0.06 -30.82
CA LEU A 351 -11.90 1.07 -30.84
C LEU A 351 -13.23 0.67 -31.46
N PRO A 352 -14.36 1.15 -30.89
CA PRO A 352 -15.68 0.87 -31.44
C PRO A 352 -15.81 1.36 -32.89
N LYS A 353 -16.33 0.51 -33.76
CA LYS A 353 -16.56 0.85 -35.18
C LYS A 353 -17.82 1.69 -35.40
N TYR A 354 -18.77 1.60 -34.49
CA TYR A 354 -20.06 2.25 -34.59
C TYR A 354 -20.19 3.40 -33.58
N PRO A 355 -20.88 4.52 -33.96
CA PRO A 355 -21.02 5.66 -33.08
C PRO A 355 -21.90 5.36 -31.87
N SER A 356 -21.65 6.06 -30.77
CA SER A 356 -22.53 6.05 -29.60
C SER A 356 -23.66 7.07 -29.77
N THR A 357 -24.75 6.86 -29.03
CA THR A 357 -25.83 7.83 -28.86
C THR A 357 -26.04 8.10 -27.38
N SER A 358 -26.49 9.31 -27.03
CA SER A 358 -26.71 9.70 -25.63
C SER A 358 -28.15 10.08 -25.38
N ARG A 359 -28.60 9.88 -24.13
CA ARG A 359 -29.88 10.40 -23.61
C ARG A 359 -29.62 11.00 -22.24
N ASP A 360 -30.14 12.20 -22.03
CA ASP A 360 -30.09 12.87 -20.74
C ASP A 360 -31.39 12.57 -19.97
N ILE A 361 -31.24 12.34 -18.67
CA ILE A 361 -32.35 12.18 -17.74
C ILE A 361 -32.15 13.14 -16.57
N ALA A 362 -33.21 13.77 -16.11
CA ALA A 362 -33.24 14.56 -14.88
C ALA A 362 -34.25 13.94 -13.94
N LEU A 363 -33.82 13.62 -12.72
CA LEU A 363 -34.59 12.91 -11.72
C LEU A 363 -34.83 13.80 -10.51
N LEU A 364 -36.06 13.86 -10.02
CA LEU A 364 -36.38 14.41 -8.71
C LEU A 364 -36.33 13.29 -7.69
N VAL A 365 -35.46 13.41 -6.72
CA VAL A 365 -35.22 12.42 -5.65
C VAL A 365 -35.18 13.10 -4.28
N ASP A 366 -35.28 12.35 -3.21
CA ASP A 366 -35.09 12.87 -1.85
C ASP A 366 -33.72 13.49 -1.67
N GLU A 367 -33.61 14.56 -0.89
CA GLU A 367 -32.36 15.31 -0.72
C GLU A 367 -31.22 14.44 -0.21
N ASN A 368 -31.52 13.47 0.66
CA ASN A 368 -30.55 12.55 1.24
C ASN A 368 -30.23 11.34 0.35
N MET A 369 -30.92 11.18 -0.79
CA MET A 369 -30.65 10.07 -1.71
C MET A 369 -29.23 10.16 -2.27
N GLU A 370 -28.43 9.13 -2.07
CA GLU A 370 -27.06 9.08 -2.60
C GLU A 370 -27.06 8.88 -4.12
N VAL A 371 -26.18 9.62 -4.81
CA VAL A 371 -26.02 9.52 -6.27
C VAL A 371 -25.58 8.13 -6.67
N GLY A 372 -24.70 7.49 -5.89
CA GLY A 372 -24.23 6.12 -6.12
C GLY A 372 -25.37 5.09 -6.13
N THR A 373 -26.38 5.26 -5.29
CA THR A 373 -27.58 4.42 -5.26
C THR A 373 -28.38 4.53 -6.57
N ILE A 374 -28.50 5.75 -7.11
CA ILE A 374 -29.16 5.98 -8.40
C ILE A 374 -28.35 5.33 -9.53
N GLU A 375 -27.05 5.49 -9.56
CA GLU A 375 -26.18 4.86 -10.56
C GLU A 375 -26.24 3.34 -10.50
N LYS A 376 -26.30 2.74 -9.31
CA LYS A 376 -26.47 1.29 -9.15
C LYS A 376 -27.78 0.78 -9.80
N VAL A 377 -28.89 1.47 -9.55
CA VAL A 377 -30.19 1.10 -10.14
C VAL A 377 -30.15 1.25 -11.67
N ILE A 378 -29.54 2.34 -12.19
CA ILE A 378 -29.38 2.54 -13.63
C ILE A 378 -28.58 1.40 -14.24
N LYS A 379 -27.42 1.05 -13.67
CA LYS A 379 -26.54 -0.03 -14.16
C LYS A 379 -27.22 -1.39 -14.08
N ALA A 380 -27.94 -1.67 -13.00
CA ALA A 380 -28.63 -2.96 -12.81
C ALA A 380 -29.82 -3.17 -13.77
N ALA A 381 -30.52 -2.08 -14.12
CA ALA A 381 -31.66 -2.12 -15.04
C ALA A 381 -31.26 -2.05 -16.55
N ALA A 382 -30.02 -1.74 -16.82
CA ALA A 382 -29.47 -1.55 -18.14
C ALA A 382 -29.06 -2.89 -18.76
N SER A 383 -29.00 -2.90 -20.11
CA SER A 383 -28.37 -3.99 -20.87
C SER A 383 -26.94 -3.62 -21.27
N GLU A 384 -26.24 -4.55 -21.92
CA GLU A 384 -24.84 -4.39 -22.38
C GLU A 384 -24.59 -3.18 -23.30
N ILE A 385 -25.65 -2.64 -23.92
CA ILE A 385 -25.53 -1.45 -24.78
C ILE A 385 -25.34 -0.17 -24.01
N LEU A 386 -25.61 -0.10 -22.68
CA LEU A 386 -25.28 1.04 -21.84
C LEU A 386 -23.79 0.99 -21.51
N LYS A 387 -23.02 1.92 -22.07
CA LYS A 387 -21.57 1.95 -21.89
C LYS A 387 -21.10 2.95 -20.83
N ASN A 388 -21.86 4.02 -20.58
CA ASN A 388 -21.47 5.04 -19.61
C ASN A 388 -22.68 5.70 -18.96
N VAL A 389 -22.55 5.99 -17.67
CA VAL A 389 -23.47 6.80 -16.86
C VAL A 389 -22.68 7.94 -16.28
N LYS A 390 -23.01 9.16 -16.66
CA LYS A 390 -22.28 10.36 -16.21
C LYS A 390 -23.21 11.34 -15.54
N LEU A 391 -22.99 11.57 -14.25
CA LEU A 391 -23.61 12.70 -13.55
C LEU A 391 -23.06 14.01 -14.12
N PHE A 392 -23.94 14.96 -14.45
CA PHE A 392 -23.49 16.26 -14.93
C PHE A 392 -24.11 17.45 -14.18
N ASP A 393 -25.22 17.25 -13.46
CA ASP A 393 -25.80 18.33 -12.66
C ASP A 393 -26.53 17.82 -11.41
N ILE A 394 -26.43 18.57 -10.32
CA ILE A 394 -27.24 18.43 -9.10
C ILE A 394 -27.81 19.79 -8.74
N TYR A 395 -29.10 19.97 -8.90
CA TYR A 395 -29.77 21.24 -8.64
C TYR A 395 -30.59 21.19 -7.34
N ARG A 396 -30.38 22.19 -6.50
CA ARG A 396 -31.12 22.47 -5.27
C ARG A 396 -31.58 23.94 -5.33
N GLY A 397 -32.84 24.23 -5.44
CA GLY A 397 -33.33 25.59 -5.53
C GLY A 397 -34.83 25.71 -5.65
N GLU A 398 -35.34 26.93 -5.86
CA GLU A 398 -36.76 27.29 -5.83
C GLU A 398 -37.68 26.47 -6.77
N GLN A 399 -37.10 25.82 -7.78
CA GLN A 399 -37.86 25.00 -8.75
C GLN A 399 -37.97 23.52 -8.33
N VAL A 400 -37.47 23.17 -7.16
CA VAL A 400 -37.52 21.81 -6.59
C VAL A 400 -38.24 21.88 -5.27
N ALA A 401 -39.16 20.95 -4.98
CA ALA A 401 -39.88 20.92 -3.73
C ALA A 401 -38.96 20.78 -2.53
N ASP A 402 -39.33 21.33 -1.38
CA ASP A 402 -38.58 21.21 -0.15
C ASP A 402 -38.31 19.71 0.18
N GLY A 403 -37.07 19.41 0.58
CA GLY A 403 -36.65 18.04 0.88
C GLY A 403 -36.33 17.18 -0.35
N LYS A 404 -36.32 17.77 -1.55
CA LYS A 404 -35.95 17.12 -2.80
C LYS A 404 -34.75 17.77 -3.47
N LYS A 405 -34.08 17.02 -4.34
CA LYS A 405 -33.06 17.53 -5.27
C LYS A 405 -33.29 16.98 -6.66
N SER A 406 -32.87 17.73 -7.67
CA SER A 406 -32.82 17.27 -9.06
C SER A 406 -31.42 16.76 -9.38
N VAL A 407 -31.31 15.54 -9.89
CA VAL A 407 -30.05 14.90 -10.27
C VAL A 407 -30.12 14.55 -11.74
N ALA A 408 -29.14 15.02 -12.54
CA ALA A 408 -29.15 14.85 -13.97
C ALA A 408 -27.97 13.99 -14.45
N PHE A 409 -28.29 13.00 -15.27
CA PHE A 409 -27.33 12.06 -15.85
C PHE A 409 -27.38 12.04 -17.36
N THR A 410 -26.21 11.88 -17.99
CA THR A 410 -26.10 11.49 -19.39
C THR A 410 -25.83 9.99 -19.46
N LEU A 411 -26.70 9.26 -20.14
CA LEU A 411 -26.61 7.83 -20.41
C LEU A 411 -26.08 7.64 -21.85
N THR A 412 -24.92 6.97 -21.99
CA THR A 412 -24.31 6.74 -23.31
C THR A 412 -24.50 5.29 -23.72
N TYR A 413 -25.13 5.08 -24.88
CA TYR A 413 -25.41 3.78 -25.44
C TYR A 413 -24.56 3.51 -26.68
N GLN A 414 -24.04 2.31 -26.82
CA GLN A 414 -23.23 1.89 -27.97
C GLN A 414 -23.26 0.36 -28.11
N ASP A 415 -23.25 -0.12 -29.34
CA ASP A 415 -23.14 -1.53 -29.69
C ASP A 415 -21.86 -1.74 -30.53
N GLU A 416 -21.17 -2.85 -30.31
CA GLU A 416 -19.95 -3.20 -31.05
C GLU A 416 -20.21 -3.78 -32.43
N SER A 417 -21.43 -4.24 -32.67
CA SER A 417 -21.81 -4.93 -33.90
C SER A 417 -22.60 -4.09 -34.90
N LYS A 418 -23.31 -3.02 -34.43
CA LYS A 418 -24.19 -2.18 -35.28
C LYS A 418 -24.31 -0.75 -34.76
N THR A 419 -24.75 0.14 -35.65
CA THR A 419 -25.22 1.48 -35.22
C THR A 419 -26.60 1.33 -34.58
N LEU A 420 -26.74 1.86 -33.34
CA LEU A 420 -28.00 1.84 -32.62
C LEU A 420 -29.00 2.80 -33.22
N THR A 421 -30.26 2.34 -33.34
CA THR A 421 -31.41 3.15 -33.68
C THR A 421 -32.20 3.54 -32.44
N ASP A 422 -33.15 4.48 -32.58
CA ASP A 422 -34.03 4.84 -31.46
C ASP A 422 -34.87 3.64 -30.98
N ASP A 423 -35.26 2.73 -31.86
CA ASP A 423 -35.98 1.51 -31.52
C ASP A 423 -35.15 0.50 -30.72
N ASP A 424 -33.82 0.52 -30.86
CA ASP A 424 -32.91 -0.30 -30.07
C ASP A 424 -32.71 0.27 -28.66
N VAL A 425 -32.66 1.61 -28.53
CA VAL A 425 -32.36 2.30 -27.26
C VAL A 425 -33.61 2.47 -26.38
N ALA A 426 -34.76 2.77 -26.98
CA ALA A 426 -35.99 3.09 -26.27
C ALA A 426 -36.43 2.03 -25.24
N PRO A 427 -36.39 0.70 -25.54
CA PRO A 427 -36.74 -0.31 -24.54
C PRO A 427 -35.83 -0.34 -23.34
N VAL A 428 -34.52 -0.25 -23.57
CA VAL A 428 -33.51 -0.25 -22.47
C VAL A 428 -33.62 1.01 -21.61
N HIS A 429 -33.77 2.15 -22.27
CA HIS A 429 -33.99 3.43 -21.60
C HIS A 429 -35.28 3.43 -20.76
N GLY A 430 -36.39 2.88 -21.34
CA GLY A 430 -37.67 2.72 -20.65
C GLY A 430 -37.56 1.82 -19.41
N ASN A 431 -36.82 0.72 -19.50
CA ASN A 431 -36.59 -0.16 -18.35
C ASN A 431 -35.80 0.55 -17.22
N ILE A 432 -34.81 1.35 -17.58
CA ILE A 432 -34.02 2.15 -16.60
C ILE A 432 -34.97 3.13 -15.88
N LEU A 433 -35.76 3.91 -16.61
CA LEU A 433 -36.70 4.86 -16.03
C LEU A 433 -37.70 4.19 -15.09
N LYS A 434 -38.28 3.06 -15.53
CA LYS A 434 -39.21 2.27 -14.74
C LYS A 434 -38.57 1.73 -13.45
N ALA A 435 -37.36 1.19 -13.55
CA ALA A 435 -36.61 0.73 -12.36
C ALA A 435 -36.32 1.84 -11.37
N LEU A 436 -35.95 3.03 -11.84
CA LEU A 436 -35.72 4.20 -11.00
C LEU A 436 -37.00 4.67 -10.27
N GLU A 437 -38.13 4.64 -10.96
CA GLU A 437 -39.42 4.98 -10.35
C GLU A 437 -39.87 3.91 -9.33
N GLU A 438 -39.83 2.62 -9.70
CA GLU A 438 -40.29 1.52 -8.83
C GLU A 438 -39.39 1.31 -7.60
N THR A 439 -38.06 1.46 -7.75
CA THR A 439 -37.09 1.17 -6.67
C THR A 439 -36.84 2.36 -5.78
N LEU A 440 -36.74 3.56 -6.34
CA LEU A 440 -36.31 4.77 -5.63
C LEU A 440 -37.42 5.81 -5.50
N GLY A 441 -38.59 5.60 -6.11
CA GLY A 441 -39.63 6.61 -6.17
C GLY A 441 -39.18 7.88 -6.92
N ALA A 442 -38.18 7.76 -7.79
CA ALA A 442 -37.65 8.89 -8.54
C ALA A 442 -38.67 9.35 -9.58
N VAL A 443 -38.87 10.66 -9.68
CA VAL A 443 -39.79 11.24 -10.65
C VAL A 443 -38.98 11.89 -11.76
N LEU A 444 -39.28 11.54 -13.03
CA LEU A 444 -38.64 12.22 -14.16
C LEU A 444 -39.08 13.69 -14.20
N ARG A 445 -38.10 14.59 -14.26
CA ARG A 445 -38.35 16.02 -14.43
C ARG A 445 -38.38 16.33 -15.93
N GLU A 446 -39.51 16.84 -16.44
CA GLU A 446 -39.55 17.41 -17.79
C GLU A 446 -38.57 18.60 -17.89
N MET A 447 -37.65 18.53 -18.84
CA MET A 447 -36.68 19.61 -19.10
C MET A 447 -37.30 20.77 -19.86
#